data_0a6865c61506b1f1f4efbd48bc94b390
#
_entry.id   0a6865c61506b1f1f4efbd48bc94b390
#
_cell.length_a   1.000
_cell.length_b   1.000
_cell.length_c   1.000
_cell.angle_alpha   90.00
_cell.angle_beta   90.00
_cell.angle_gamma   90.00
#
_symmetry.space_group_name_H-M   'P 1'
#
loop_
_entity.id
_entity.type
_entity.pdbx_description
1 polymer ?
#
loop_
_entity_poly.entity_id
_entity_poly.type
_entity_poly.pdbx_seq_one_letter_code
_entity_poly.pdbx_strand_id
1 'polypeptide(L)'
;MSVTAYHFWSPTCGPCKVIKPSIETLKEDFENVNWVTVNTHADPNNFAAQLGVKVVPTIVVVPRDSAGNVINPDNLPRYSGTDMASYYRILKTGVRSIS
;
A
#
# COMPACT_ATOMS: atom_id res chain seq x y z
N MET A 1 7.72 10.29 -12.71
CA MET A 1 7.37 8.93 -12.31
C MET A 1 7.33 8.84 -10.80
N SER A 2 6.36 8.13 -10.27
CA SER A 2 6.18 8.02 -8.83
C SER A 2 5.52 6.69 -8.46
N VAL A 3 5.69 6.30 -7.19
CA VAL A 3 5.03 5.12 -6.62
C VAL A 3 4.33 5.57 -5.35
N THR A 4 3.04 5.24 -5.22
CA THR A 4 2.26 5.49 -4.01
C THR A 4 1.88 4.15 -3.38
N ALA A 5 2.10 4.00 -2.08
CA ALA A 5 1.66 2.84 -1.33
C ALA A 5 0.50 3.25 -0.43
N TYR A 6 -0.66 2.64 -0.67
CA TYR A 6 -1.85 2.84 0.15
C TYR A 6 -1.88 1.76 1.21
N HIS A 7 -1.69 2.14 2.46
CA HIS A 7 -1.72 1.23 3.60
C HIS A 7 -3.06 1.33 4.31
N PHE A 8 -3.85 0.26 4.24
CA PHE A 8 -5.19 0.19 4.84
C PHE A 8 -5.14 -0.53 6.18
N TRP A 9 -5.72 0.10 7.18
CA TRP A 9 -5.80 -0.44 8.56
C TRP A 9 -7.13 -0.04 9.18
N SER A 10 -7.44 -0.59 10.34
CA SER A 10 -8.57 -0.11 11.14
C SER A 10 -8.22 -0.14 12.63
N PRO A 11 -8.87 0.70 13.45
CA PRO A 11 -8.59 0.73 14.89
C PRO A 11 -9.04 -0.52 15.64
N THR A 12 -9.89 -1.35 15.02
CA THR A 12 -10.37 -2.61 15.60
C THR A 12 -9.64 -3.83 15.06
N CYS A 13 -8.62 -3.63 14.26
CA CYS A 13 -7.87 -4.70 13.61
C CYS A 13 -6.69 -5.13 14.48
N GLY A 14 -6.79 -6.30 15.12
CA GLY A 14 -5.71 -6.85 15.94
C GLY A 14 -4.41 -7.05 15.16
N PRO A 15 -4.44 -7.77 14.00
CA PRO A 15 -3.23 -7.96 13.20
C PRO A 15 -2.59 -6.65 12.73
N CYS A 16 -3.38 -5.61 12.46
CA CYS A 16 -2.84 -4.29 12.09
C CYS A 16 -1.97 -3.72 13.20
N LYS A 17 -2.40 -3.88 14.45
CA LYS A 17 -1.64 -3.39 15.62
C LYS A 17 -0.34 -4.16 15.78
N VAL A 18 -0.38 -5.48 15.56
CA VAL A 18 0.80 -6.34 15.70
C VAL A 18 1.89 -5.95 14.70
N ILE A 19 1.54 -5.67 13.46
CA ILE A 19 2.53 -5.37 12.41
C ILE A 19 2.89 -3.89 12.31
N LYS A 20 2.24 -3.02 13.07
CA LYS A 20 2.47 -1.57 12.97
C LYS A 20 3.95 -1.18 13.06
N PRO A 21 4.75 -1.67 14.03
CA PRO A 21 6.17 -1.33 14.07
C PRO A 21 6.92 -1.77 12.81
N SER A 22 6.57 -2.94 12.27
CA SER A 22 7.22 -3.46 11.06
C SER A 22 6.84 -2.65 9.82
N ILE A 23 5.60 -2.16 9.76
CA ILE A 23 5.17 -1.27 8.67
C ILE A 23 5.95 0.05 8.74
N GLU A 24 6.19 0.58 9.93
CA GLU A 24 7.00 1.81 10.07
C GLU A 24 8.43 1.58 9.56
N THR A 25 9.00 0.40 9.77
CA THR A 25 10.31 0.03 9.23
C THR A 25 10.26 -0.03 7.69
N LEU A 26 9.19 -0.58 7.11
CA LEU A 26 9.00 -0.58 5.67
C LEU A 26 8.99 0.83 5.09
N LYS A 27 8.34 1.78 5.77
CA LYS A 27 8.31 3.17 5.32
C LYS A 27 9.71 3.77 5.28
N GLU A 28 10.56 3.43 6.25
CA GLU A 28 11.95 3.86 6.27
C GLU A 28 12.75 3.24 5.12
N ASP A 29 12.51 1.97 4.82
CA ASP A 29 13.21 1.25 3.74
C ASP A 29 12.78 1.74 2.36
N PHE A 30 11.58 2.28 2.24
CA PHE A 30 11.00 2.76 0.99
C PHE A 30 10.60 4.24 1.11
N GLU A 31 11.52 5.08 1.54
CA GLU A 31 11.27 6.51 1.78
C GLU A 31 10.95 7.29 0.50
N ASN A 32 11.37 6.78 -0.67
CA ASN A 32 11.07 7.40 -1.96
C ASN A 32 9.66 7.08 -2.47
N VAL A 33 8.95 6.17 -1.79
CA VAL A 33 7.56 5.85 -2.07
C VAL A 33 6.67 6.86 -1.35
N ASN A 34 5.62 7.32 -2.01
CA ASN A 34 4.60 8.17 -1.38
C ASN A 34 3.66 7.30 -0.56
N TRP A 35 3.67 7.46 0.75
CA TRP A 35 2.83 6.64 1.65
C TRP A 35 1.55 7.35 1.96
N VAL A 36 0.43 6.66 1.76
CA VAL A 36 -0.91 7.13 2.13
C VAL A 36 -1.49 6.10 3.10
N THR A 37 -1.67 6.49 4.36
CA THR A 37 -2.23 5.63 5.39
C THR A 37 -3.73 5.88 5.47
N VAL A 38 -4.53 4.83 5.32
CA VAL A 38 -5.99 4.92 5.27
C VAL A 38 -6.59 4.13 6.43
N ASN A 39 -7.31 4.83 7.29
CA ASN A 39 -8.18 4.20 8.29
C ASN A 39 -9.51 3.87 7.61
N THR A 40 -9.83 2.58 7.48
CA THR A 40 -11.05 2.15 6.76
C THR A 40 -12.35 2.57 7.46
N HIS A 41 -12.28 2.95 8.72
CA HIS A 41 -13.43 3.50 9.45
C HIS A 41 -13.63 5.00 9.21
N ALA A 42 -12.64 5.68 8.58
CA ALA A 42 -12.68 7.10 8.28
C ALA A 42 -11.96 7.34 6.96
N ASP A 43 -12.59 6.93 5.87
CA ASP A 43 -12.04 6.96 4.51
C ASP A 43 -12.95 7.84 3.63
N PRO A 44 -12.90 9.17 3.81
CA PRO A 44 -13.79 10.09 3.09
C PRO A 44 -13.54 10.11 1.58
N ASN A 45 -12.34 9.73 1.14
CA ASN A 45 -11.99 9.69 -0.28
C ASN A 45 -12.33 8.34 -0.94
N ASN A 46 -12.87 7.39 -0.18
CA ASN A 46 -13.23 6.05 -0.66
C ASN A 46 -12.08 5.30 -1.33
N PHE A 47 -10.86 5.47 -0.83
CA PHE A 47 -9.69 4.78 -1.40
C PHE A 47 -9.84 3.26 -1.34
N ALA A 48 -10.40 2.73 -0.25
CA ALA A 48 -10.61 1.29 -0.13
C ALA A 48 -11.54 0.77 -1.24
N ALA A 49 -12.65 1.47 -1.49
CA ALA A 49 -13.58 1.07 -2.55
C ALA A 49 -12.95 1.20 -3.93
N GLN A 50 -12.23 2.30 -4.19
CA GLN A 50 -11.56 2.54 -5.46
C GLN A 50 -10.52 1.47 -5.78
N LEU A 51 -9.81 1.00 -4.78
CA LEU A 51 -8.75 -0.01 -4.94
C LEU A 51 -9.22 -1.43 -4.67
N GLY A 52 -10.51 -1.62 -4.39
CA GLY A 52 -11.09 -2.94 -4.17
C GLY A 52 -10.62 -3.63 -2.90
N VAL A 53 -10.29 -2.85 -1.87
CA VAL A 53 -9.80 -3.37 -0.58
C VAL A 53 -10.98 -3.69 0.32
N LYS A 54 -11.06 -4.95 0.78
CA LYS A 54 -12.17 -5.45 1.61
C LYS A 54 -11.69 -6.00 2.96
N VAL A 55 -10.40 -6.16 3.14
CA VAL A 55 -9.82 -6.71 4.36
C VAL A 55 -8.64 -5.84 4.80
N VAL A 56 -8.31 -5.87 6.09
CA VAL A 56 -7.16 -5.18 6.67
C VAL A 56 -6.34 -6.17 7.51
N PRO A 57 -5.03 -6.00 7.59
CA PRO A 57 -4.21 -4.99 6.93
C PRO A 57 -3.98 -5.32 5.44
N THR A 58 -3.90 -4.29 4.62
CA THR A 58 -3.63 -4.43 3.17
C THR A 58 -2.74 -3.27 2.71
N ILE A 59 -1.80 -3.55 1.83
CA ILE A 59 -1.08 -2.51 1.09
C ILE A 59 -1.33 -2.72 -0.40
N VAL A 60 -1.68 -1.65 -1.10
CA VAL A 60 -1.80 -1.61 -2.55
C VAL A 60 -0.79 -0.60 -3.08
N VAL A 61 0.02 -1.01 -4.03
CA VAL A 61 1.08 -0.18 -4.60
C VAL A 61 0.66 0.31 -5.97
N VAL A 62 0.69 1.63 -6.16
CA VAL A 62 0.23 2.29 -7.40
C VAL A 62 1.40 3.01 -8.05
N PRO A 63 2.04 2.40 -9.06
CA PRO A 63 3.07 3.08 -9.83
C PRO A 63 2.45 3.98 -10.90
N ARG A 64 3.05 5.15 -11.13
CA ARG A 64 2.60 6.11 -12.13
C ARG A 64 3.75 6.51 -13.04
N ASP A 65 3.45 6.72 -14.33
CA ASP A 65 4.42 7.20 -15.30
C ASP A 65 4.63 8.71 -15.17
N SER A 66 5.47 9.29 -16.06
CA SER A 66 5.78 10.72 -16.02
C SER A 66 4.58 11.61 -16.32
N ALA A 67 3.54 11.09 -16.96
CA ALA A 67 2.29 11.81 -17.23
C ALA A 67 1.29 11.68 -16.08
N GLY A 68 1.62 10.92 -15.03
CA GLY A 68 0.74 10.69 -13.90
C GLY A 68 -0.26 9.56 -14.08
N ASN A 69 -0.18 8.84 -15.19
CA ASN A 69 -1.08 7.71 -15.46
C ASN A 69 -0.63 6.47 -14.69
N VAL A 70 -1.60 5.73 -14.15
CA VAL A 70 -1.32 4.48 -13.43
C VAL A 70 -0.80 3.43 -14.39
N ILE A 71 0.31 2.80 -14.03
CA ILE A 71 0.90 1.70 -14.79
C ILE A 71 0.21 0.41 -14.38
N ASN A 72 -0.31 -0.35 -15.38
CA ASN A 72 -1.02 -1.62 -15.17
C ASN A 72 -2.13 -1.52 -14.13
N PRO A 73 -3.15 -0.65 -14.35
CA PRO A 73 -4.19 -0.42 -13.35
C PRO A 73 -5.00 -1.67 -12.99
N ASP A 74 -5.07 -2.64 -13.89
CA ASP A 74 -5.82 -3.88 -13.65
C ASP A 74 -5.01 -4.93 -12.89
N ASN A 75 -3.72 -4.67 -12.64
CA ASN A 75 -2.83 -5.62 -11.97
C ASN A 75 -1.86 -4.90 -11.04
N LEU A 76 -2.40 -4.14 -10.08
CA LEU A 76 -1.59 -3.43 -9.10
C LEU A 76 -0.99 -4.41 -8.08
N PRO A 77 0.29 -4.26 -7.74
CA PRO A 77 0.88 -5.07 -6.67
C PRO A 77 0.12 -4.84 -5.36
N ARG A 78 -0.32 -5.91 -4.72
CA ARG A 78 -1.03 -5.85 -3.44
C ARG A 78 -0.83 -7.10 -2.62
N TYR A 79 -1.00 -6.95 -1.32
CA TYR A 79 -0.98 -8.06 -0.39
C TYR A 79 -1.81 -7.71 0.85
N SER A 80 -2.56 -8.69 1.34
CA SER A 80 -3.33 -8.59 2.58
C SER A 80 -2.82 -9.65 3.54
N GLY A 81 -2.47 -9.26 4.76
CA GLY A 81 -2.01 -10.19 5.77
C GLY A 81 -0.86 -9.64 6.61
N THR A 82 -0.10 -10.52 7.23
CA THR A 82 0.93 -10.16 8.20
C THR A 82 2.35 -10.57 7.80
N ASP A 83 2.52 -11.14 6.60
CA ASP A 83 3.84 -11.55 6.12
C ASP A 83 4.62 -10.35 5.57
N MET A 84 5.63 -9.91 6.32
CA MET A 84 6.41 -8.72 5.94
C MET A 84 7.21 -8.92 4.66
N ALA A 85 7.66 -10.14 4.36
CA ALA A 85 8.35 -10.43 3.12
C ALA A 85 7.46 -10.18 1.89
N SER A 86 6.17 -10.48 2.00
CA SER A 86 5.20 -10.22 0.93
C SER A 86 5.01 -8.73 0.71
N TYR A 87 4.92 -7.94 1.76
CA TYR A 87 4.84 -6.47 1.65
C TYR A 87 6.09 -5.90 0.99
N TYR A 88 7.26 -6.37 1.41
CA TYR A 88 8.52 -5.92 0.81
C TYR A 88 8.54 -6.21 -0.69
N ARG A 89 8.10 -7.41 -1.08
CA ARG A 89 8.07 -7.84 -2.47
C ARG A 89 7.19 -6.97 -3.34
N ILE A 90 5.97 -6.63 -2.90
CA ILE A 90 5.07 -5.80 -3.69
C ILE A 90 5.59 -4.38 -3.84
N LEU A 91 6.24 -3.84 -2.80
CA LEU A 91 6.86 -2.53 -2.86
C LEU A 91 8.01 -2.51 -3.85
N LYS A 92 8.85 -3.53 -3.84
CA LYS A 92 9.94 -3.64 -4.82
C LYS A 92 9.40 -3.77 -6.24
N THR A 93 8.33 -4.52 -6.44
CA THR A 93 7.69 -4.66 -7.74
C THR A 93 7.21 -3.32 -8.25
N GLY A 94 6.56 -2.53 -7.41
CA GLY A 94 6.09 -1.19 -7.78
C GLY A 94 7.22 -0.26 -8.15
N VAL A 95 8.29 -0.24 -7.34
CA VAL A 95 9.46 0.60 -7.60
C VAL A 95 10.15 0.20 -8.92
N ARG A 96 10.27 -1.09 -9.19
CA ARG A 96 10.84 -1.57 -10.45
C ARG A 96 10.04 -1.16 -11.67
N SER A 97 8.72 -0.98 -11.52
CA SER A 97 7.84 -0.58 -12.62
C SER A 97 8.18 0.81 -13.18
N ILE A 98 8.85 1.66 -12.40
CA ILE A 98 9.19 3.03 -12.81
C ILE A 98 10.70 3.22 -13.03
N SER A 99 11.51 2.18 -12.84
CA SER A 99 12.96 2.29 -13.03
C SER A 99 13.41 1.91 -14.43
#